data_08e84db94f2347a98bf6c9c74d5c4523
#
_entry.id   08e84db94f2347a98bf6c9c74d5c4523
#
_cell.length_a   1.000
_cell.length_b   1.000
_cell.length_c   1.000
_cell.angle_alpha   90.00
_cell.angle_beta   90.00
_cell.angle_gamma   90.00
#
_symmetry.space_group_name_H-M   'P 1'
#
loop_
_entity.id
_entity.type
_entity.pdbx_description
1 polymer ?
#
loop_
_entity_poly.entity_id
_entity_poly.type
_entity_poly.pdbx_seq_one_letter_code
_entity_poly.pdbx_strand_id
1 'polypeptide(L)'
;MIKLINALPNLAATTAELVKIKCLFACYENDDKVLFWAQDDNKAVISMTDGNMIIHNNGADIEELCEFVEVLGPVCVYSDYETLICIGKKPKERINVMSVLAGEESEAKSDMLDSKALYSLLDVDGLSLPEYPDFAVDYCRRYNMGYADYFGISGKCAAITFNCGEKAIINGIASHEKGYGSIALKGILEKNNGREVFVCCRDKVKDFYLKNGYKFLYHAGYWVKE
;
A
#
# COMPACT_ATOMS: atom_id res chain seq x y z
N MET A 1 14.20 -22.10 3.25
CA MET A 1 13.73 -22.32 1.86
C MET A 1 12.44 -21.54 1.62
N ILE A 2 12.34 -20.80 0.51
CA ILE A 2 11.12 -20.07 0.13
C ILE A 2 10.11 -21.04 -0.50
N LYS A 3 8.89 -21.05 0.03
CA LYS A 3 7.81 -21.96 -0.40
C LYS A 3 6.54 -21.18 -0.73
N LEU A 4 5.80 -21.63 -1.72
CA LEU A 4 4.44 -21.16 -1.99
C LEU A 4 3.54 -21.44 -0.79
N ILE A 5 2.71 -20.49 -0.41
CA ILE A 5 1.82 -20.59 0.75
C ILE A 5 0.36 -20.29 0.35
N ASN A 6 -0.57 -21.05 0.95
CA ASN A 6 -2.02 -20.86 0.78
C ASN A 6 -2.66 -20.19 2.00
N ALA A 7 -1.86 -19.86 3.02
CA ALA A 7 -2.27 -19.12 4.20
C ALA A 7 -1.13 -18.22 4.66
N LEU A 8 -1.42 -16.96 4.98
CA LEU A 8 -0.40 -16.07 5.50
C LEU A 8 0.00 -16.46 6.92
N PRO A 9 1.29 -16.35 7.25
CA PRO A 9 1.74 -16.54 8.63
C PRO A 9 1.10 -15.49 9.56
N ASN A 10 0.85 -15.91 10.81
CA ASN A 10 0.30 -15.02 11.83
C ASN A 10 1.38 -14.05 12.36
N LEU A 11 1.77 -13.09 11.54
CA LEU A 11 2.70 -12.03 11.88
C LEU A 11 1.96 -10.73 12.21
N ALA A 12 2.42 -10.00 13.21
CA ALA A 12 1.94 -8.64 13.46
C ALA A 12 2.31 -7.74 12.27
N ALA A 13 1.33 -7.04 11.70
CA ALA A 13 1.54 -6.16 10.55
C ALA A 13 2.18 -4.83 11.00
N THR A 14 3.49 -4.85 11.21
CA THR A 14 4.29 -3.72 11.71
C THR A 14 4.95 -2.90 10.61
N THR A 15 4.90 -3.38 9.36
CA THR A 15 5.49 -2.72 8.18
C THR A 15 4.45 -2.51 7.09
N ALA A 16 4.67 -1.50 6.26
CA ALA A 16 3.78 -1.21 5.13
C ALA A 16 3.74 -2.35 4.10
N GLU A 17 4.87 -3.04 3.89
CA GLU A 17 4.99 -4.20 3.01
C GLU A 17 4.04 -5.30 3.48
N LEU A 18 4.10 -5.67 4.76
CA LEU A 18 3.25 -6.73 5.30
C LEU A 18 1.77 -6.31 5.33
N VAL A 19 1.46 -5.03 5.59
CA VAL A 19 0.08 -4.52 5.46
C VAL A 19 -0.42 -4.68 4.02
N LYS A 20 0.38 -4.28 3.02
CA LYS A 20 0.03 -4.45 1.59
C LYS A 20 -0.20 -5.91 1.23
N ILE A 21 0.71 -6.81 1.65
CA ILE A 21 0.58 -8.26 1.39
C ILE A 21 -0.70 -8.81 2.03
N LYS A 22 -0.99 -8.44 3.28
CA LYS A 22 -2.22 -8.88 3.96
C LYS A 22 -3.49 -8.34 3.30
N CYS A 23 -3.51 -7.07 2.89
CA CYS A 23 -4.64 -6.49 2.15
C CYS A 23 -4.82 -7.18 0.79
N LEU A 24 -3.74 -7.57 0.13
CA LEU A 24 -3.79 -8.30 -1.12
C LEU A 24 -4.31 -9.74 -0.89
N PHE A 25 -3.79 -10.44 0.11
CA PHE A 25 -4.22 -11.79 0.45
C PHE A 25 -5.71 -11.85 0.79
N ALA A 26 -6.20 -10.92 1.63
CA ALA A 26 -7.61 -10.86 2.04
C ALA A 26 -8.58 -10.80 0.85
N CYS A 27 -8.16 -10.22 -0.29
CA CYS A 27 -9.00 -10.08 -1.48
C CYS A 27 -8.74 -11.15 -2.55
N TYR A 28 -7.54 -11.75 -2.57
CA TYR A 28 -7.03 -12.51 -3.71
C TYR A 28 -6.42 -13.86 -3.34
N GLU A 29 -6.65 -14.38 -2.13
CA GLU A 29 -6.08 -15.67 -1.68
C GLU A 29 -6.44 -16.88 -2.58
N ASN A 30 -7.58 -16.79 -3.27
CA ASN A 30 -8.06 -17.83 -4.19
C ASN A 30 -7.93 -17.44 -5.67
N ASP A 31 -7.11 -16.45 -6.00
CA ASP A 31 -6.90 -15.99 -7.37
C ASP A 31 -5.54 -16.48 -7.88
N ASP A 32 -5.54 -17.35 -8.90
CA ASP A 32 -4.34 -17.96 -9.44
C ASP A 32 -3.31 -16.97 -10.02
N LYS A 33 -3.72 -15.71 -10.22
CA LYS A 33 -2.83 -14.64 -10.71
C LYS A 33 -2.08 -13.93 -9.60
N VAL A 34 -2.43 -14.19 -8.34
CA VAL A 34 -1.78 -13.59 -7.17
C VAL A 34 -1.14 -14.69 -6.35
N LEU A 35 0.17 -14.65 -6.26
CA LEU A 35 0.95 -15.70 -5.62
C LEU A 35 1.59 -15.17 -4.33
N PHE A 36 1.67 -16.05 -3.33
CA PHE A 36 2.24 -15.74 -2.03
C PHE A 36 3.26 -16.78 -1.62
N TRP A 37 4.39 -16.34 -1.08
CA TRP A 37 5.44 -17.22 -0.56
C TRP A 37 5.89 -16.77 0.81
N ALA A 38 6.43 -17.71 1.56
CA ALA A 38 7.15 -17.43 2.80
C ALA A 38 8.47 -18.20 2.84
N GLN A 39 9.51 -17.57 3.37
CA GLN A 39 10.74 -18.22 3.74
C GLN A 39 10.56 -18.93 5.08
N ASP A 40 11.28 -20.04 5.30
CA ASP A 40 11.23 -20.81 6.55
C ASP A 40 11.33 -19.86 7.78
N ASP A 41 10.61 -20.18 8.83
CA ASP A 41 10.44 -19.36 10.05
C ASP A 41 9.83 -17.97 9.78
N ASN A 42 9.16 -17.78 8.65
CA ASN A 42 8.55 -16.52 8.22
C ASN A 42 9.54 -15.35 8.17
N LYS A 43 10.79 -15.62 7.85
CA LYS A 43 11.86 -14.64 7.73
C LYS A 43 11.66 -13.67 6.56
N ALA A 44 10.94 -14.12 5.53
CA ALA A 44 10.37 -13.25 4.51
C ALA A 44 8.95 -13.67 4.19
N VAL A 45 8.09 -12.71 3.82
CA VAL A 45 6.78 -12.92 3.22
C VAL A 45 6.72 -12.15 1.91
N ILE A 46 6.31 -12.80 0.86
CA ILE A 46 6.40 -12.26 -0.50
C ILE A 46 5.03 -12.41 -1.17
N SER A 47 4.62 -11.41 -1.92
CA SER A 47 3.50 -11.52 -2.86
C SER A 47 3.91 -11.05 -4.25
N MET A 48 3.27 -11.61 -5.27
CA MET A 48 3.46 -11.17 -6.66
C MET A 48 2.12 -11.19 -7.40
N THR A 49 1.85 -10.11 -8.14
CA THR A 49 0.73 -10.00 -9.07
C THR A 49 1.17 -9.20 -10.30
N ASP A 50 0.88 -9.71 -11.49
CA ASP A 50 1.21 -9.08 -12.77
C ASP A 50 2.68 -8.60 -12.86
N GLY A 51 3.61 -9.42 -12.33
CA GLY A 51 5.04 -9.10 -12.29
C GLY A 51 5.44 -8.07 -11.21
N ASN A 52 4.51 -7.54 -10.43
CA ASN A 52 4.79 -6.66 -9.32
C ASN A 52 4.96 -7.47 -8.03
N MET A 53 6.15 -7.45 -7.47
CA MET A 53 6.51 -8.18 -6.26
C MET A 53 6.57 -7.25 -5.05
N ILE A 54 6.02 -7.70 -3.93
CA ILE A 54 6.18 -7.04 -2.62
C ILE A 54 6.91 -8.01 -1.70
N ILE A 55 7.96 -7.52 -1.05
CA ILE A 55 8.76 -8.31 -0.11
C ILE A 55 8.70 -7.66 1.27
N HIS A 56 8.23 -8.40 2.26
CA HIS A 56 8.43 -8.10 3.67
C HIS A 56 9.60 -8.94 4.20
N ASN A 57 10.65 -8.27 4.65
CA ASN A 57 11.83 -8.88 5.25
C ASN A 57 11.74 -8.84 6.78
N ASN A 58 11.93 -9.98 7.40
CA ASN A 58 11.97 -10.16 8.85
C ASN A 58 13.18 -11.03 9.26
N GLY A 59 14.37 -10.65 8.79
CA GLY A 59 15.61 -11.41 8.97
C GLY A 59 15.79 -12.53 7.95
N ALA A 60 15.44 -12.25 6.69
CA ALA A 60 15.55 -13.18 5.58
C ALA A 60 16.98 -13.69 5.36
N ASP A 61 17.09 -14.92 4.87
CA ASP A 61 18.27 -15.37 4.15
C ASP A 61 18.32 -14.61 2.82
N ILE A 62 19.24 -13.67 2.75
CA ILE A 62 19.35 -12.73 1.61
C ILE A 62 19.85 -13.42 0.35
N GLU A 63 20.73 -14.41 0.48
CA GLU A 63 21.26 -15.14 -0.68
C GLU A 63 20.12 -15.92 -1.36
N GLU A 64 19.35 -16.67 -0.59
CA GLU A 64 18.17 -17.37 -1.10
C GLU A 64 17.12 -16.40 -1.67
N LEU A 65 16.91 -15.25 -1.01
CA LEU A 65 15.95 -14.25 -1.47
C LEU A 65 16.39 -13.63 -2.81
N CYS A 66 17.69 -13.37 -2.97
CA CYS A 66 18.26 -12.86 -4.21
C CYS A 66 18.04 -13.83 -5.37
N GLU A 67 18.42 -15.10 -5.18
CA GLU A 67 18.21 -16.16 -6.18
C GLU A 67 16.72 -16.31 -6.55
N PHE A 68 15.85 -16.29 -5.56
CA PHE A 68 14.41 -16.40 -5.76
C PHE A 68 13.85 -15.24 -6.62
N VAL A 69 14.25 -14.00 -6.32
CA VAL A 69 13.85 -12.81 -7.10
C VAL A 69 14.38 -12.87 -8.53
N GLU A 70 15.61 -13.38 -8.73
CA GLU A 70 16.19 -13.56 -10.07
C GLU A 70 15.44 -14.60 -10.90
N VAL A 71 15.10 -15.73 -10.29
CA VAL A 71 14.35 -16.81 -10.96
C VAL A 71 12.96 -16.37 -11.37
N LEU A 72 12.24 -15.65 -10.51
CA LEU A 72 10.89 -15.16 -10.83
C LEU A 72 10.89 -13.99 -11.81
N GLY A 73 11.96 -13.21 -11.87
CA GLY A 73 12.15 -12.14 -12.83
C GLY A 73 11.06 -11.04 -12.78
N PRO A 74 10.72 -10.50 -11.62
CA PRO A 74 9.65 -9.50 -11.51
C PRO A 74 9.94 -8.25 -12.36
N VAL A 75 8.90 -7.55 -12.75
CA VAL A 75 8.99 -6.26 -13.45
C VAL A 75 9.26 -5.14 -12.46
N CYS A 76 8.66 -5.24 -11.27
CA CYS A 76 8.85 -4.28 -10.19
C CYS A 76 8.99 -5.01 -8.86
N VAL A 77 9.86 -4.53 -7.97
CA VAL A 77 10.00 -5.01 -6.59
C VAL A 77 9.83 -3.84 -5.64
N TYR A 78 8.90 -3.96 -4.70
CA TYR A 78 8.71 -3.04 -3.58
C TYR A 78 9.13 -3.72 -2.28
N SER A 79 9.96 -3.05 -1.49
CA SER A 79 10.41 -3.52 -0.17
C SER A 79 10.95 -2.36 0.67
N ASP A 80 11.34 -2.61 1.91
CA ASP A 80 12.18 -1.68 2.63
C ASP A 80 13.50 -1.42 1.85
N TYR A 81 14.05 -0.22 2.05
CA TYR A 81 15.17 0.26 1.23
C TYR A 81 16.41 -0.62 1.35
N GLU A 82 16.73 -1.09 2.56
CA GLU A 82 17.92 -1.90 2.83
C GLU A 82 17.79 -3.29 2.19
N THR A 83 16.62 -3.90 2.25
CA THR A 83 16.36 -5.19 1.59
C THR A 83 16.60 -5.09 0.09
N LEU A 84 16.10 -4.03 -0.58
CA LEU A 84 16.36 -3.84 -2.02
C LEU A 84 17.85 -3.76 -2.33
N ILE A 85 18.61 -3.02 -1.54
CA ILE A 85 20.08 -2.92 -1.72
C ILE A 85 20.74 -4.30 -1.51
N CYS A 86 20.36 -5.02 -0.46
CA CYS A 86 20.94 -6.33 -0.13
C CYS A 86 20.70 -7.38 -1.22
N ILE A 87 19.52 -7.37 -1.88
CA ILE A 87 19.24 -8.27 -3.02
C ILE A 87 19.75 -7.72 -4.37
N GLY A 88 20.60 -6.70 -4.37
CA GLY A 88 21.20 -6.15 -5.58
C GLY A 88 20.26 -5.33 -6.48
N LYS A 89 19.09 -4.92 -5.96
CA LYS A 89 18.10 -4.11 -6.70
C LYS A 89 18.24 -2.64 -6.30
N LYS A 90 18.89 -1.83 -7.13
CA LYS A 90 19.04 -0.39 -6.85
C LYS A 90 17.66 0.30 -6.90
N PRO A 91 17.17 0.85 -5.78
CA PRO A 91 15.88 1.53 -5.78
C PRO A 91 15.87 2.75 -6.71
N LYS A 92 14.79 2.91 -7.46
CA LYS A 92 14.59 4.04 -8.36
C LYS A 92 14.29 5.33 -7.60
N GLU A 93 13.60 5.19 -6.47
CA GLU A 93 13.22 6.30 -5.59
C GLU A 93 13.17 5.83 -4.13
N ARG A 94 13.52 6.72 -3.22
CA ARG A 94 13.41 6.52 -1.78
C ARG A 94 12.04 7.02 -1.30
N ILE A 95 11.30 6.17 -0.59
CA ILE A 95 9.93 6.42 -0.13
C ILE A 95 9.93 6.46 1.40
N ASN A 96 9.28 7.46 1.99
CA ASN A 96 9.06 7.50 3.43
C ASN A 96 7.84 6.65 3.79
N VAL A 97 8.03 5.69 4.69
CA VAL A 97 6.94 4.95 5.32
C VAL A 97 6.61 5.64 6.64
N MET A 98 5.35 5.98 6.80
CA MET A 98 4.85 6.69 7.98
C MET A 98 3.55 6.05 8.44
N SER A 99 3.20 6.17 9.73
CA SER A 99 1.92 5.72 10.26
C SER A 99 1.33 6.67 11.28
N VAL A 100 0.02 6.54 11.49
CA VAL A 100 -0.74 7.21 12.53
C VAL A 100 -1.82 6.26 13.04
N LEU A 101 -2.13 6.31 14.33
CA LEU A 101 -3.35 5.67 14.86
C LEU A 101 -4.54 6.59 14.52
N ALA A 102 -5.45 6.10 13.69
CA ALA A 102 -6.63 6.87 13.29
C ALA A 102 -7.59 7.02 14.47
N GLY A 103 -8.08 8.21 14.71
CA GLY A 103 -8.95 8.52 15.84
C GLY A 103 -9.55 9.93 15.77
N GLU A 104 -9.31 10.63 14.65
CA GLU A 104 -9.85 11.97 14.47
C GLU A 104 -11.27 11.94 13.91
N GLU A 105 -12.14 12.78 14.47
CA GLU A 105 -13.44 13.09 13.90
C GLU A 105 -13.27 14.14 12.79
N SER A 106 -13.98 13.96 11.69
CA SER A 106 -14.05 14.92 10.59
C SER A 106 -15.45 15.53 10.53
N GLU A 107 -15.55 16.85 10.48
CA GLU A 107 -16.82 17.54 10.23
C GLU A 107 -17.26 17.45 8.76
N ALA A 108 -16.34 17.09 7.87
CA ALA A 108 -16.61 17.03 6.45
C ALA A 108 -17.32 15.73 6.08
N LYS A 109 -18.42 15.83 5.35
CA LYS A 109 -19.16 14.69 4.83
C LYS A 109 -18.59 14.27 3.48
N SER A 110 -18.43 12.95 3.31
CA SER A 110 -18.06 12.36 2.02
C SER A 110 -19.26 12.34 1.08
N ASP A 111 -19.03 12.74 -0.16
CA ASP A 111 -20.01 12.52 -1.23
C ASP A 111 -20.06 11.04 -1.62
N MET A 112 -21.19 10.62 -2.21
CA MET A 112 -21.28 9.31 -2.86
C MET A 112 -20.60 9.41 -4.23
N LEU A 113 -19.43 8.76 -4.36
CA LEU A 113 -18.67 8.72 -5.59
C LEU A 113 -18.66 7.29 -6.14
N ASP A 114 -18.88 7.15 -7.44
CA ASP A 114 -18.61 5.90 -8.15
C ASP A 114 -17.11 5.75 -8.43
N SER A 115 -16.70 4.58 -8.91
CA SER A 115 -15.29 4.29 -9.19
C SER A 115 -14.69 5.22 -10.24
N LYS A 116 -15.49 5.70 -11.20
CA LYS A 116 -15.04 6.61 -12.26
C LYS A 116 -14.78 8.02 -11.74
N ALA A 117 -15.69 8.55 -10.92
CA ALA A 117 -15.52 9.83 -10.25
C ALA A 117 -14.32 9.81 -9.29
N LEU A 118 -14.18 8.72 -8.54
CA LEU A 118 -13.05 8.50 -7.63
C LEU A 118 -11.72 8.43 -8.38
N TYR A 119 -11.66 7.64 -9.48
CA TYR A 119 -10.49 7.58 -10.35
C TYR A 119 -10.10 8.96 -10.89
N SER A 120 -11.06 9.70 -11.44
CA SER A 120 -10.80 11.03 -12.01
C SER A 120 -10.27 12.03 -10.99
N LEU A 121 -10.64 11.91 -9.71
CA LEU A 121 -10.11 12.74 -8.64
C LEU A 121 -8.69 12.32 -8.21
N LEU A 122 -8.36 11.04 -8.35
CA LEU A 122 -7.05 10.50 -7.98
C LEU A 122 -6.02 10.52 -9.13
N ASP A 123 -6.48 10.68 -10.38
CA ASP A 123 -5.62 10.75 -11.56
C ASP A 123 -4.94 12.12 -11.65
N VAL A 124 -3.88 12.26 -10.86
CA VAL A 124 -3.08 13.49 -10.75
C VAL A 124 -1.60 13.19 -10.90
N ASP A 125 -0.83 14.17 -11.35
CA ASP A 125 0.62 14.05 -11.46
C ASP A 125 1.28 13.62 -10.15
N GLY A 126 2.02 12.52 -10.23
CA GLY A 126 2.76 11.96 -9.11
C GLY A 126 2.04 10.90 -8.29
N LEU A 127 0.80 10.55 -8.63
CA LEU A 127 0.12 9.36 -8.17
C LEU A 127 0.07 8.35 -9.33
N SER A 128 0.81 7.25 -9.23
CA SER A 128 0.82 6.20 -10.25
C SER A 128 -0.38 5.29 -10.07
N LEU A 129 -1.46 5.57 -10.78
CA LEU A 129 -2.61 4.67 -10.87
C LEU A 129 -2.46 3.72 -12.06
N PRO A 130 -3.01 2.50 -11.97
CA PRO A 130 -3.22 1.66 -13.15
C PRO A 130 -4.25 2.32 -14.09
N GLU A 131 -4.45 1.77 -15.27
CA GLU A 131 -5.52 2.22 -16.15
C GLU A 131 -6.90 2.05 -15.49
N TYR A 132 -7.88 2.88 -15.88
CA TYR A 132 -9.19 2.90 -15.24
C TYR A 132 -9.87 1.51 -15.13
N PRO A 133 -9.87 0.65 -16.16
CA PRO A 133 -10.50 -0.67 -16.04
C PRO A 133 -9.90 -1.52 -14.92
N ASP A 134 -8.59 -1.53 -14.79
CA ASP A 134 -7.87 -2.31 -13.77
C ASP A 134 -8.08 -1.71 -12.38
N PHE A 135 -8.01 -0.37 -12.28
CA PHE A 135 -8.36 0.34 -11.05
C PHE A 135 -9.79 0.01 -10.59
N ALA A 136 -10.76 0.09 -11.52
CA ALA A 136 -12.16 -0.13 -11.17
C ALA A 136 -12.42 -1.55 -10.70
N VAL A 137 -11.81 -2.55 -11.34
CA VAL A 137 -11.95 -3.97 -10.95
C VAL A 137 -11.35 -4.20 -9.56
N ASP A 138 -10.10 -3.79 -9.32
CA ASP A 138 -9.42 -3.99 -8.03
C ASP A 138 -10.13 -3.22 -6.91
N TYR A 139 -10.43 -1.94 -7.14
CA TYR A 139 -11.09 -1.10 -6.13
C TYR A 139 -12.49 -1.62 -5.79
N CYS A 140 -13.35 -1.90 -6.78
CA CYS A 140 -14.70 -2.39 -6.53
C CYS A 140 -14.70 -3.75 -5.84
N ARG A 141 -13.78 -4.66 -6.20
CA ARG A 141 -13.62 -5.95 -5.52
C ARG A 141 -13.32 -5.73 -4.04
N ARG A 142 -12.30 -4.93 -3.70
CA ARG A 142 -11.91 -4.63 -2.31
C ARG A 142 -13.03 -3.93 -1.55
N TYR A 143 -13.66 -2.94 -2.16
CA TYR A 143 -14.74 -2.18 -1.54
C TYR A 143 -15.95 -3.06 -1.21
N ASN A 144 -16.39 -3.88 -2.16
CA ASN A 144 -17.52 -4.80 -1.97
C ASN A 144 -17.24 -5.90 -0.94
N MET A 145 -15.97 -6.28 -0.76
CA MET A 145 -15.54 -7.23 0.27
C MET A 145 -15.27 -6.57 1.64
N GLY A 146 -15.37 -5.24 1.76
CA GLY A 146 -15.11 -4.51 3.00
C GLY A 146 -13.62 -4.28 3.30
N TYR A 147 -12.74 -4.43 2.31
CA TYR A 147 -11.29 -4.23 2.44
C TYR A 147 -10.79 -2.92 1.83
N ALA A 148 -11.68 -2.04 1.43
CA ALA A 148 -11.35 -0.69 1.01
C ALA A 148 -12.36 0.31 1.55
N ASP A 149 -11.86 1.50 1.90
CA ASP A 149 -12.67 2.66 2.25
C ASP A 149 -12.28 3.83 1.36
N TYR A 150 -13.19 4.77 1.16
CA TYR A 150 -12.90 6.04 0.54
C TYR A 150 -13.53 7.22 1.30
N PHE A 151 -12.92 8.37 1.09
CA PHE A 151 -13.48 9.68 1.38
C PHE A 151 -13.31 10.55 0.14
N GLY A 152 -14.34 11.31 -0.24
CA GLY A 152 -14.22 12.21 -1.38
C GLY A 152 -15.24 13.33 -1.36
N ILE A 153 -14.86 14.47 -1.92
CA ILE A 153 -15.72 15.62 -2.20
C ILE A 153 -15.64 15.87 -3.70
N SER A 154 -16.79 15.82 -4.36
CA SER A 154 -16.89 15.92 -5.81
C SER A 154 -16.17 17.15 -6.36
N GLY A 155 -15.31 16.95 -7.37
CA GLY A 155 -14.50 17.98 -8.00
C GLY A 155 -13.38 18.55 -7.15
N LYS A 156 -13.17 18.11 -5.90
CA LYS A 156 -12.23 18.76 -4.97
C LYS A 156 -11.14 17.87 -4.44
N CYS A 157 -11.49 16.70 -3.90
CA CYS A 157 -10.50 15.79 -3.33
C CYS A 157 -11.02 14.36 -3.22
N ALA A 158 -10.10 13.41 -3.14
CA ALA A 158 -10.39 12.03 -2.79
C ALA A 158 -9.22 11.41 -2.03
N ALA A 159 -9.54 10.41 -1.20
CA ALA A 159 -8.59 9.50 -0.59
C ALA A 159 -9.17 8.10 -0.57
N ILE A 160 -8.32 7.08 -0.78
CA ILE A 160 -8.67 5.66 -0.64
C ILE A 160 -7.69 4.96 0.26
N THR A 161 -8.21 4.04 1.06
CA THR A 161 -7.39 3.11 1.86
C THR A 161 -7.74 1.68 1.52
N PHE A 162 -6.75 0.80 1.63
CA PHE A 162 -6.96 -0.63 1.72
C PHE A 162 -6.71 -1.05 3.16
N ASN A 163 -7.53 -1.97 3.68
CA ASN A 163 -7.49 -2.35 5.09
C ASN A 163 -7.48 -3.87 5.28
N CYS A 164 -6.91 -4.31 6.41
CA CYS A 164 -6.92 -5.68 6.87
C CYS A 164 -6.86 -5.71 8.41
N GLY A 165 -7.97 -6.07 9.04
CA GLY A 165 -8.09 -6.07 10.50
C GLY A 165 -7.85 -4.67 11.09
N GLU A 166 -6.87 -4.57 11.99
CA GLU A 166 -6.52 -3.33 12.71
C GLU A 166 -5.56 -2.40 11.95
N LYS A 167 -5.25 -2.71 10.70
CA LYS A 167 -4.31 -1.95 9.87
C LYS A 167 -4.97 -1.51 8.58
N ALA A 168 -4.54 -0.34 8.11
CA ALA A 168 -4.89 0.17 6.80
C ALA A 168 -3.69 0.85 6.15
N ILE A 169 -3.74 1.02 4.83
CA ILE A 169 -2.74 1.79 4.10
C ILE A 169 -3.42 2.73 3.11
N ILE A 170 -3.02 3.99 3.09
CA ILE A 170 -3.45 4.94 2.07
C ILE A 170 -2.86 4.50 0.73
N ASN A 171 -3.74 4.13 -0.20
CA ASN A 171 -3.36 3.74 -1.55
C ASN A 171 -3.39 4.92 -2.53
N GLY A 172 -4.16 5.95 -2.23
CA GLY A 172 -4.20 7.19 -3.00
C GLY A 172 -4.84 8.33 -2.21
N ILE A 173 -4.31 9.53 -2.38
CA ILE A 173 -4.89 10.78 -1.88
C ILE A 173 -4.53 11.90 -2.83
N ALA A 174 -5.53 12.67 -3.25
CA ALA A 174 -5.36 13.81 -4.13
C ALA A 174 -6.30 14.96 -3.74
N SER A 175 -5.90 16.17 -4.08
CA SER A 175 -6.74 17.37 -3.93
C SER A 175 -6.48 18.33 -5.08
N HIS A 176 -7.57 18.89 -5.62
CA HIS A 176 -7.55 19.85 -6.72
C HIS A 176 -7.65 21.30 -6.22
N GLU A 177 -7.95 21.49 -4.93
CA GLU A 177 -8.03 22.80 -4.29
C GLU A 177 -7.18 22.85 -3.02
N LYS A 178 -6.63 24.01 -2.72
CA LYS A 178 -5.83 24.24 -1.50
C LYS A 178 -6.67 23.99 -0.24
N GLY A 179 -6.09 23.23 0.71
CA GLY A 179 -6.74 22.87 1.99
C GLY A 179 -7.50 21.54 1.93
N TYR A 180 -7.99 21.11 0.77
CA TYR A 180 -8.78 19.89 0.65
C TYR A 180 -7.96 18.59 0.86
N GLY A 181 -6.65 18.64 0.72
CA GLY A 181 -5.79 17.49 1.06
C GLY A 181 -5.90 17.09 2.54
N SER A 182 -5.92 18.08 3.45
CA SER A 182 -6.11 17.81 4.89
C SER A 182 -7.52 17.32 5.20
N ILE A 183 -8.53 17.84 4.49
CA ILE A 183 -9.93 17.38 4.62
C ILE A 183 -10.04 15.91 4.17
N ALA A 184 -9.47 15.58 3.01
CA ALA A 184 -9.46 14.20 2.51
C ALA A 184 -8.74 13.25 3.48
N LEU A 185 -7.60 13.68 4.04
CA LEU A 185 -6.84 12.88 4.99
C LEU A 185 -7.64 12.65 6.28
N LYS A 186 -8.21 13.69 6.87
CA LYS A 186 -9.04 13.54 8.08
C LYS A 186 -10.27 12.66 7.84
N GLY A 187 -10.97 12.88 6.74
CA GLY A 187 -12.13 12.07 6.40
C GLY A 187 -11.82 10.59 6.17
N ILE A 188 -10.68 10.27 5.55
CA ILE A 188 -10.29 8.86 5.38
C ILE A 188 -9.78 8.24 6.69
N LEU A 189 -9.16 9.02 7.58
CA LEU A 189 -8.78 8.56 8.91
C LEU A 189 -10.01 8.25 9.76
N GLU A 190 -11.05 9.09 9.73
CA GLU A 190 -12.32 8.81 10.41
C GLU A 190 -12.94 7.47 9.96
N LYS A 191 -12.95 7.18 8.65
CA LYS A 191 -13.40 5.88 8.11
C LYS A 191 -12.60 4.69 8.64
N ASN A 192 -11.36 4.94 9.05
CA ASN A 192 -10.45 3.94 9.58
C ASN A 192 -10.23 4.08 11.10
N ASN A 193 -11.16 4.68 11.83
CA ASN A 193 -11.05 4.91 13.26
C ASN A 193 -10.67 3.63 14.03
N GLY A 194 -9.69 3.75 14.94
CA GLY A 194 -9.13 2.65 15.71
C GLY A 194 -8.07 1.82 14.97
N ARG A 195 -7.85 2.04 13.66
CA ARG A 195 -6.78 1.37 12.90
C ARG A 195 -5.49 2.17 12.89
N GLU A 196 -4.36 1.49 12.84
CA GLU A 196 -3.11 2.14 12.45
C GLU A 196 -3.07 2.26 10.92
N VAL A 197 -2.98 3.51 10.45
CA VAL A 197 -3.03 3.85 9.02
C VAL A 197 -1.64 4.21 8.53
N PHE A 198 -1.12 3.39 7.61
CA PHE A 198 0.17 3.59 6.95
C PHE A 198 0.03 4.48 5.72
N VAL A 199 1.11 5.17 5.39
CA VAL A 199 1.29 5.86 4.10
C VAL A 199 2.71 5.69 3.61
N CYS A 200 2.85 5.53 2.29
CA CYS A 200 4.13 5.55 1.58
C CYS A 200 4.20 6.84 0.76
N CYS A 201 5.10 7.75 1.11
CA CYS A 201 5.13 9.06 0.49
C CYS A 201 6.54 9.53 0.10
N ARG A 202 6.61 10.37 -0.93
CA ARG A 202 7.83 11.05 -1.36
C ARG A 202 8.22 12.16 -0.39
N ASP A 203 9.49 12.54 -0.39
CA ASP A 203 10.00 13.60 0.49
C ASP A 203 9.23 14.92 0.35
N LYS A 204 8.82 15.28 -0.87
CA LYS A 204 8.09 16.54 -1.14
C LYS A 204 6.77 16.69 -0.38
N VAL A 205 6.17 15.59 0.07
CA VAL A 205 4.89 15.60 0.83
C VAL A 205 5.03 15.07 2.26
N LYS A 206 6.22 14.73 2.70
CA LYS A 206 6.51 14.23 4.06
C LYS A 206 6.00 15.17 5.14
N ASP A 207 6.29 16.48 5.00
CA ASP A 207 5.90 17.49 5.99
C ASP A 207 4.37 17.64 6.11
N PHE A 208 3.63 17.38 5.03
CA PHE A 208 2.17 17.34 5.07
C PHE A 208 1.69 16.26 6.04
N TYR A 209 2.24 15.05 5.97
CA TYR A 209 1.88 13.95 6.86
C TYR A 209 2.35 14.18 8.29
N LEU A 210 3.57 14.71 8.49
CA LEU A 210 4.05 15.07 9.84
C LEU A 210 3.13 16.08 10.54
N LYS A 211 2.67 17.11 9.82
CA LYS A 211 1.71 18.11 10.34
C LYS A 211 0.34 17.54 10.68
N ASN A 212 -0.01 16.39 10.08
CA ASN A 212 -1.25 15.66 10.35
C ASN A 212 -1.04 14.45 11.29
N GLY A 213 -0.01 14.49 12.15
CA GLY A 213 0.19 13.53 13.24
C GLY A 213 0.88 12.22 12.86
N TYR A 214 1.23 12.02 11.58
CA TYR A 214 1.98 10.84 11.17
C TYR A 214 3.39 10.83 11.75
N LYS A 215 3.86 9.65 12.12
CA LYS A 215 5.23 9.40 12.55
C LYS A 215 6.01 8.71 11.45
N PHE A 216 7.22 9.17 11.19
CA PHE A 216 8.15 8.49 10.30
C PHE A 216 8.60 7.17 10.95
N LEU A 217 8.63 6.10 10.16
CA LEU A 217 9.05 4.77 10.60
C LEU A 217 10.40 4.39 9.97
N TYR A 218 10.43 4.28 8.65
CA TYR A 218 11.61 3.86 7.89
C TYR A 218 11.49 4.29 6.43
N HIS A 219 12.51 3.96 5.65
CA HIS A 219 12.48 4.13 4.21
C HIS A 219 12.19 2.82 3.49
N ALA A 220 11.28 2.87 2.55
CA ALA A 220 11.06 1.84 1.53
C ALA A 220 11.55 2.33 0.17
N GLY A 221 11.42 1.49 -0.84
CA GLY A 221 11.71 1.83 -2.21
C GLY A 221 11.03 0.90 -3.19
N TYR A 222 11.17 1.21 -4.46
CA TYR A 222 10.83 0.30 -5.52
C TYR A 222 11.92 0.28 -6.58
N TRP A 223 12.20 -0.92 -7.06
CA TRP A 223 13.02 -1.16 -8.22
C TRP A 223 12.12 -1.53 -9.40
N VAL A 224 12.46 -1.06 -10.58
CA VAL A 224 11.77 -1.38 -11.83
C VAL A 224 12.81 -1.91 -12.81
N LYS A 225 12.47 -3.00 -13.47
CA LYS A 225 13.30 -3.60 -14.53
C LYS A 225 13.44 -2.62 -15.69
N GLU A 226 14.67 -2.37 -16.14
CA GLU A 226 14.99 -1.54 -17.30
C GLU A 226 14.70 -2.28 -18.62
#